data_970a6c3de4ee3505c6033e35a3d89731
#
_entry.id   970a6c3de4ee3505c6033e35a3d89731
#
_cell.length_a   1.000
_cell.length_b   1.000
_cell.length_c   1.000
_cell.angle_alpha   90.00
_cell.angle_beta   90.00
_cell.angle_gamma   90.00
#
_symmetry.space_group_name_H-M   'P 1'
#
loop_
_entity.id
_entity.type
_entity.pdbx_description
1 polymer ?
#
loop_
_entity_poly.entity_id
_entity_poly.type
_entity_poly.pdbx_seq_one_letter_code
_entity_poly.pdbx_strand_id
1 'polypeptide(L)'
;MSEGAVTLHLPGADLPRVGDPLITDVVAGGLATIDPALPGASAQAAASLGMETGAHQLLLILVDGLGYELIEEYVGHTPTLRRVRGDVRSIHTVVPSTTAAAITAFGTGERPGATNMVGFSVAYGGGVMNLLAMEGGPAPCEWQPVPTYFERLAAADVASAVVSPARFAGSGLTGAALRGARHVPAETLDERVSAALRELRAGTPVVYLYWSEIDHAGHGSGVGSDSWIANLEEFDAGLARLLRSLPAGVRTVMTADHGMINVDASQIVDVASTPALREGVRIVAGETRAVHVHADAGRADEVEARWRDVLGESAWIVSGEAISALIGAGDGAAVIGDFLVLARGRGGVVDSRTQSASAIAMPGVHGSLTSTEMRIPVVVLS
;
A
#
# COMPACT_ATOMS: atom_id res chain seq x y z
N MET A 1 -15.93 20.19 21.80
CA MET A 1 -14.60 20.77 22.07
C MET A 1 -13.72 20.22 20.99
N SER A 2 -13.23 21.02 20.05
CA SER A 2 -12.31 20.56 19.02
C SER A 2 -10.96 20.29 19.72
N GLU A 3 -10.65 19.03 19.92
CA GLU A 3 -9.28 18.62 20.25
C GLU A 3 -8.37 19.21 19.17
N GLY A 4 -7.36 19.98 19.59
CA GLY A 4 -6.43 20.61 18.67
C GLY A 4 -5.73 19.55 17.83
N ALA A 5 -5.93 19.61 16.52
CA ALA A 5 -5.27 18.70 15.58
C ALA A 5 -3.75 18.77 15.82
N VAL A 6 -3.14 17.63 16.11
CA VAL A 6 -1.67 17.52 16.24
C VAL A 6 -1.05 17.92 14.91
N THR A 7 -0.30 19.02 14.91
CA THR A 7 0.40 19.45 13.71
C THR A 7 1.70 18.64 13.57
N LEU A 8 1.75 17.76 12.57
CA LEU A 8 2.96 17.01 12.24
C LEU A 8 4.01 17.96 11.62
N HIS A 9 5.17 18.07 12.25
CA HIS A 9 6.31 18.79 11.70
C HIS A 9 7.40 17.79 11.28
N LEU A 10 7.29 17.32 10.02
CA LEU A 10 8.22 16.36 9.42
C LEU A 10 8.85 17.00 8.16
N PRO A 11 9.89 17.85 8.31
CA PRO A 11 10.47 18.59 7.20
C PRO A 11 10.95 17.67 6.07
N GLY A 12 10.49 17.95 4.84
CA GLY A 12 10.82 17.17 3.65
C GLY A 12 10.03 15.89 3.47
N ALA A 13 9.09 15.56 4.37
CA ALA A 13 8.13 14.49 4.16
C ALA A 13 7.03 14.92 3.16
N ASP A 14 6.63 14.03 2.29
CA ASP A 14 5.49 14.22 1.38
C ASP A 14 4.22 13.63 2.00
N LEU A 15 3.47 14.49 2.66
CA LEU A 15 2.24 14.13 3.34
C LEU A 15 1.03 14.77 2.65
N PRO A 16 -0.12 14.06 2.61
CA PRO A 16 -1.35 14.63 2.09
C PRO A 16 -1.80 15.83 2.95
N ARG A 17 -2.34 16.84 2.30
CA ARG A 17 -3.05 17.93 2.98
C ARG A 17 -4.45 17.47 3.39
N VAL A 18 -5.04 18.16 4.34
CA VAL A 18 -6.43 17.90 4.72
C VAL A 18 -7.34 18.11 3.50
N GLY A 19 -8.07 17.06 3.13
CA GLY A 19 -8.98 17.08 1.98
C GLY A 19 -8.36 16.61 0.65
N ASP A 20 -7.06 16.33 0.61
CA ASP A 20 -6.46 15.67 -0.56
C ASP A 20 -6.99 14.23 -0.66
N PRO A 21 -7.27 13.73 -1.87
CA PRO A 21 -7.70 12.36 -2.07
C PRO A 21 -6.56 11.38 -1.75
N LEU A 22 -6.94 10.25 -1.17
CA LEU A 22 -6.07 9.16 -0.78
C LEU A 22 -6.45 7.86 -1.50
N ILE A 23 -5.61 6.85 -1.36
CA ILE A 23 -5.93 5.49 -1.82
C ILE A 23 -7.26 4.97 -1.26
N THR A 24 -7.66 5.41 -0.06
CA THR A 24 -8.94 5.08 0.58
C THR A 24 -10.16 5.53 -0.23
N ASP A 25 -10.01 6.54 -1.08
CA ASP A 25 -11.09 7.11 -1.88
C ASP A 25 -11.31 6.38 -3.22
N VAL A 26 -10.35 5.57 -3.66
CA VAL A 26 -10.36 5.01 -5.03
C VAL A 26 -11.52 4.05 -5.25
N VAL A 27 -11.74 3.11 -4.33
CA VAL A 27 -12.87 2.15 -4.45
C VAL A 27 -14.20 2.87 -4.25
N ALA A 28 -14.30 3.73 -3.24
CA ALA A 28 -15.53 4.49 -2.96
C ALA A 28 -15.94 5.37 -4.15
N GLY A 29 -14.97 6.05 -4.77
CA GLY A 29 -15.19 6.84 -5.99
C GLY A 29 -15.59 5.98 -7.17
N GLY A 30 -14.88 4.86 -7.39
CA GLY A 30 -15.20 3.90 -8.45
C GLY A 30 -16.61 3.33 -8.33
N LEU A 31 -17.04 2.92 -7.14
CA LEU A 31 -18.39 2.42 -6.89
C LEU A 31 -19.47 3.47 -7.23
N ALA A 32 -19.23 4.73 -6.89
CA ALA A 32 -20.17 5.82 -7.21
C ALA A 32 -20.33 6.07 -8.73
N THR A 33 -19.38 5.60 -9.55
CA THR A 33 -19.52 5.68 -11.02
C THR A 33 -20.55 4.70 -11.58
N ILE A 34 -20.79 3.58 -10.86
CA ILE A 34 -21.78 2.58 -11.24
C ILE A 34 -23.15 2.95 -10.65
N ASP A 35 -23.20 3.10 -9.34
CA ASP A 35 -24.41 3.49 -8.60
C ASP A 35 -24.01 4.16 -7.27
N PRO A 36 -24.36 5.45 -7.08
CA PRO A 36 -24.09 6.16 -5.83
C PRO A 36 -24.79 5.56 -4.58
N ALA A 37 -25.77 4.67 -4.77
CA ALA A 37 -26.47 3.99 -3.67
C ALA A 37 -25.74 2.73 -3.19
N LEU A 38 -24.70 2.28 -3.87
CA LEU A 38 -23.93 1.10 -3.44
C LEU A 38 -23.28 1.33 -2.08
N PRO A 39 -23.23 0.28 -1.22
CA PRO A 39 -22.59 0.38 0.07
C PRO A 39 -21.12 0.82 -0.03
N GLY A 40 -20.79 1.95 0.59
CA GLY A 40 -19.46 2.53 0.56
C GLY A 40 -19.15 3.40 -0.66
N ALA A 41 -20.08 3.58 -1.60
CA ALA A 41 -19.92 4.52 -2.70
C ALA A 41 -19.85 5.97 -2.19
N SER A 42 -19.00 6.80 -2.82
CA SER A 42 -18.83 8.21 -2.49
C SER A 42 -18.78 9.07 -3.75
N ALA A 43 -19.84 9.85 -3.97
CA ALA A 43 -19.88 10.82 -5.06
C ALA A 43 -18.81 11.92 -4.88
N GLN A 44 -18.47 12.26 -3.63
CA GLN A 44 -17.39 13.21 -3.34
C GLN A 44 -16.02 12.65 -3.76
N ALA A 45 -15.73 11.39 -3.41
CA ALA A 45 -14.51 10.72 -3.83
C ALA A 45 -14.44 10.61 -5.37
N ALA A 46 -15.53 10.24 -6.04
CA ALA A 46 -15.59 10.21 -7.49
C ALA A 46 -15.25 11.59 -8.10
N ALA A 47 -15.86 12.65 -7.60
CA ALA A 47 -15.60 14.00 -8.07
C ALA A 47 -14.16 14.46 -7.83
N SER A 48 -13.57 14.19 -6.64
CA SER A 48 -12.19 14.54 -6.33
C SER A 48 -11.18 13.79 -7.19
N LEU A 49 -11.51 12.56 -7.59
CA LEU A 49 -10.69 11.73 -8.47
C LEU A 49 -11.00 11.91 -9.96
N GLY A 50 -11.96 12.78 -10.32
CA GLY A 50 -12.35 13.04 -11.70
C GLY A 50 -13.04 11.87 -12.39
N MET A 51 -13.75 11.05 -11.64
CA MET A 51 -14.50 9.90 -12.14
C MET A 51 -15.94 10.32 -12.46
N GLU A 52 -16.36 10.15 -13.70
CA GLU A 52 -17.73 10.43 -14.13
C GLU A 52 -18.67 9.25 -13.82
N THR A 53 -19.94 9.55 -13.55
CA THR A 53 -21.01 8.56 -13.33
C THR A 53 -21.54 7.99 -14.64
N GLY A 54 -22.32 6.88 -14.56
CA GLY A 54 -23.04 6.31 -15.71
C GLY A 54 -22.38 5.04 -16.28
N ALA A 55 -21.42 4.47 -15.59
CA ALA A 55 -20.92 3.14 -15.91
C ALA A 55 -21.90 2.04 -15.46
N HIS A 56 -21.72 0.82 -15.99
CA HIS A 56 -22.50 -0.36 -15.60
C HIS A 56 -21.68 -1.35 -14.77
N GLN A 57 -20.37 -1.31 -14.92
CA GLN A 57 -19.41 -2.17 -14.23
C GLN A 57 -18.15 -1.38 -13.89
N LEU A 58 -17.44 -1.83 -12.86
CA LEU A 58 -16.16 -1.26 -12.43
C LEU A 58 -15.04 -2.28 -12.55
N LEU A 59 -13.98 -1.92 -13.24
CA LEU A 59 -12.70 -2.61 -13.22
C LEU A 59 -11.68 -1.76 -12.47
N LEU A 60 -11.21 -2.28 -11.35
CA LEU A 60 -10.13 -1.71 -10.55
C LEU A 60 -8.83 -2.45 -10.87
N ILE A 61 -7.79 -1.74 -11.26
CA ILE A 61 -6.47 -2.28 -11.52
C ILE A 61 -5.51 -1.71 -10.48
N LEU A 62 -4.88 -2.55 -9.68
CA LEU A 62 -3.83 -2.14 -8.76
C LEU A 62 -2.51 -2.75 -9.19
N VAL A 63 -1.53 -1.87 -9.40
CA VAL A 63 -0.18 -2.21 -9.85
C VAL A 63 0.78 -1.94 -8.71
N ASP A 64 1.22 -3.00 -8.05
CA ASP A 64 2.09 -2.95 -6.87
C ASP A 64 3.41 -2.25 -7.18
N GLY A 65 3.78 -1.30 -6.33
CA GLY A 65 5.04 -0.57 -6.39
C GLY A 65 5.17 0.44 -7.53
N LEU A 66 4.14 0.62 -8.38
CA LEU A 66 4.19 1.55 -9.51
C LEU A 66 3.73 2.97 -9.11
N GLY A 67 4.52 3.66 -8.31
CA GLY A 67 4.25 5.04 -7.89
C GLY A 67 4.16 6.03 -9.04
N TYR A 68 3.55 7.19 -8.76
CA TYR A 68 3.33 8.24 -9.76
C TYR A 68 4.63 8.75 -10.40
N GLU A 69 5.66 9.01 -9.58
CA GLU A 69 6.94 9.52 -10.08
C GLU A 69 7.64 8.50 -11.00
N LEU A 70 7.48 7.19 -10.73
CA LEU A 70 8.05 6.14 -11.56
C LEU A 70 7.38 6.07 -12.95
N ILE A 71 6.06 6.29 -13.03
CA ILE A 71 5.38 6.39 -14.33
C ILE A 71 5.91 7.58 -15.13
N GLU A 72 6.13 8.73 -14.48
CA GLU A 72 6.65 9.92 -15.13
C GLU A 72 8.10 9.74 -15.59
N GLU A 73 8.96 9.15 -14.75
CA GLU A 73 10.37 8.91 -15.05
C GLU A 73 10.55 7.91 -16.20
N TYR A 74 9.77 6.82 -16.19
CA TYR A 74 9.87 5.73 -17.17
C TYR A 74 8.78 5.78 -18.25
N VAL A 75 8.18 6.93 -18.50
CA VAL A 75 7.11 7.14 -19.50
C VAL A 75 7.49 6.70 -20.92
N GLY A 76 8.79 6.65 -21.23
CA GLY A 76 9.33 6.14 -22.51
C GLY A 76 9.04 4.64 -22.73
N HIS A 77 8.92 3.87 -21.65
CA HIS A 77 8.66 2.43 -21.66
C HIS A 77 7.17 2.07 -21.60
N THR A 78 6.28 3.06 -21.44
CA THR A 78 4.85 2.83 -21.23
C THR A 78 4.00 3.57 -22.29
N PRO A 79 4.05 3.14 -23.57
CA PRO A 79 3.34 3.83 -24.66
C PRO A 79 1.82 3.90 -24.45
N THR A 80 1.20 2.98 -23.70
CA THR A 80 -0.22 3.01 -23.37
C THR A 80 -0.51 4.07 -22.33
N LEU A 81 0.20 4.07 -21.20
CA LEU A 81 0.05 5.08 -20.14
C LEU A 81 0.44 6.48 -20.66
N ARG A 82 1.45 6.59 -21.52
CA ARG A 82 1.85 7.85 -22.13
C ARG A 82 0.72 8.53 -22.93
N ARG A 83 -0.18 7.76 -23.56
CA ARG A 83 -1.33 8.31 -24.29
C ARG A 83 -2.34 9.00 -23.39
N VAL A 84 -2.45 8.56 -22.15
CA VAL A 84 -3.37 9.09 -21.13
C VAL A 84 -2.64 9.91 -20.06
N ARG A 85 -1.38 10.29 -20.31
CA ARG A 85 -0.54 11.01 -19.34
C ARG A 85 -1.20 12.27 -18.77
N GLY A 86 -1.94 13.00 -19.60
CA GLY A 86 -2.65 14.22 -19.19
C GLY A 86 -3.80 13.98 -18.21
N ASP A 87 -4.27 12.75 -18.12
CA ASP A 87 -5.38 12.33 -17.26
C ASP A 87 -4.89 11.58 -16.00
N VAL A 88 -3.56 11.37 -15.85
CA VAL A 88 -2.97 10.76 -14.67
C VAL A 88 -2.98 11.78 -13.53
N ARG A 89 -3.69 11.45 -12.45
CA ARG A 89 -3.70 12.24 -11.22
C ARG A 89 -2.74 11.65 -10.21
N SER A 90 -2.01 12.51 -9.52
CA SER A 90 -1.21 12.13 -8.36
C SER A 90 -2.05 12.27 -7.10
N ILE A 91 -2.19 11.19 -6.35
CA ILE A 91 -2.77 11.17 -5.02
C ILE A 91 -1.76 10.57 -4.03
N HIS A 92 -2.11 10.51 -2.76
CA HIS A 92 -1.24 9.88 -1.77
C HIS A 92 -1.75 8.49 -1.36
N THR A 93 -0.80 7.61 -1.09
CA THR A 93 -1.07 6.39 -0.34
C THR A 93 -1.15 6.68 1.16
N VAL A 94 -1.27 5.62 1.97
CA VAL A 94 -1.28 5.71 3.44
C VAL A 94 0.14 5.56 4.02
N VAL A 95 0.27 5.80 5.30
CA VAL A 95 1.51 5.61 6.05
C VAL A 95 1.35 4.41 6.98
N PRO A 96 2.31 3.47 6.96
CA PRO A 96 3.47 3.34 6.06
C PRO A 96 3.06 3.11 4.59
N SER A 97 3.89 3.56 3.65
CA SER A 97 3.68 3.36 2.22
C SER A 97 4.09 1.94 1.80
N THR A 98 3.31 0.96 2.22
CA THR A 98 3.61 -0.47 2.09
C THR A 98 2.37 -1.27 1.74
N THR A 99 2.54 -2.37 1.01
CA THR A 99 1.50 -3.24 0.46
C THR A 99 0.41 -3.60 1.48
N ALA A 100 0.80 -4.07 2.69
CA ALA A 100 -0.18 -4.51 3.69
C ALA A 100 -1.09 -3.36 4.15
N ALA A 101 -0.53 -2.19 4.42
CA ALA A 101 -1.26 -1.00 4.84
C ALA A 101 -2.12 -0.44 3.70
N ALA A 102 -1.52 -0.27 2.52
CA ALA A 102 -2.15 0.39 1.39
C ALA A 102 -3.26 -0.44 0.74
N ILE A 103 -3.04 -1.75 0.50
CA ILE A 103 -4.09 -2.63 -0.07
C ILE A 103 -5.25 -2.79 0.92
N THR A 104 -4.98 -2.81 2.24
CA THR A 104 -6.06 -2.85 3.22
C THR A 104 -6.83 -1.53 3.26
N ALA A 105 -6.15 -0.40 3.18
CA ALA A 105 -6.80 0.91 3.08
C ALA A 105 -7.65 1.03 1.81
N PHE A 106 -7.15 0.54 0.67
CA PHE A 106 -7.89 0.43 -0.58
C PHE A 106 -9.15 -0.45 -0.42
N GLY A 107 -9.01 -1.63 0.22
CA GLY A 107 -10.10 -2.60 0.35
C GLY A 107 -11.16 -2.25 1.39
N THR A 108 -10.86 -1.37 2.35
CA THR A 108 -11.76 -0.98 3.45
C THR A 108 -12.27 0.45 3.38
N GLY A 109 -11.49 1.35 2.78
CA GLY A 109 -11.68 2.79 2.84
C GLY A 109 -11.19 3.43 4.14
N GLU A 110 -10.48 2.68 5.00
CA GLU A 110 -10.00 3.14 6.29
C GLU A 110 -8.47 3.23 6.32
N ARG A 111 -7.96 4.14 7.15
CA ARG A 111 -6.52 4.32 7.33
C ARG A 111 -5.94 3.23 8.24
N PRO A 112 -4.61 2.98 8.19
CA PRO A 112 -3.93 1.91 8.93
C PRO A 112 -4.20 1.90 10.44
N GLY A 113 -4.42 3.07 11.06
CA GLY A 113 -4.79 3.17 12.47
C GLY A 113 -6.06 2.40 12.83
N ALA A 114 -7.06 2.40 11.95
CA ALA A 114 -8.32 1.68 12.16
C ALA A 114 -8.24 0.19 11.81
N THR A 115 -7.32 -0.18 10.91
CA THR A 115 -7.25 -1.55 10.35
C THR A 115 -6.20 -2.43 11.02
N ASN A 116 -5.32 -1.88 11.85
CA ASN A 116 -4.14 -2.55 12.43
C ASN A 116 -3.13 -3.07 11.40
N MET A 117 -3.33 -2.79 10.11
CA MET A 117 -2.42 -3.16 9.03
C MET A 117 -1.40 -2.03 8.84
N VAL A 118 -0.44 -1.95 9.76
CA VAL A 118 0.41 -0.77 9.97
C VAL A 118 1.85 -0.94 9.47
N GLY A 119 2.16 -1.96 8.68
CA GLY A 119 3.50 -2.22 8.14
C GLY A 119 3.61 -3.59 7.48
N PHE A 120 4.78 -3.95 7.00
CA PHE A 120 5.07 -5.31 6.50
C PHE A 120 5.04 -6.34 7.63
N SER A 121 5.57 -5.98 8.80
CA SER A 121 5.57 -6.83 9.98
C SER A 121 5.27 -6.05 11.25
N VAL A 122 4.81 -6.76 12.28
CA VAL A 122 4.44 -6.20 13.59
C VAL A 122 4.95 -7.08 14.71
N ALA A 123 5.12 -6.50 15.90
CA ALA A 123 5.40 -7.28 17.10
C ALA A 123 4.15 -8.09 17.50
N TYR A 124 4.30 -9.40 17.64
CA TYR A 124 3.20 -10.29 18.05
C TYR A 124 3.73 -11.54 18.77
N GLY A 125 3.10 -11.94 19.86
CA GLY A 125 3.42 -13.18 20.59
C GLY A 125 4.87 -13.26 21.12
N GLY A 126 5.53 -12.11 21.34
CA GLY A 126 6.93 -12.05 21.76
C GLY A 126 7.95 -12.13 20.62
N GLY A 127 7.49 -12.18 19.38
CA GLY A 127 8.28 -12.18 18.15
C GLY A 127 7.74 -11.17 17.13
N VAL A 128 7.96 -11.45 15.86
CA VAL A 128 7.52 -10.62 14.71
C VAL A 128 6.61 -11.44 13.83
N MET A 129 5.44 -10.89 13.50
CA MET A 129 4.47 -11.48 12.56
C MET A 129 4.46 -10.70 11.24
N ASN A 130 4.56 -11.40 10.12
CA ASN A 130 4.41 -10.83 8.78
C ASN A 130 2.93 -10.62 8.46
N LEU A 131 2.52 -9.41 8.10
CA LEU A 131 1.12 -9.07 7.81
C LEU A 131 0.62 -9.50 6.42
N LEU A 132 1.51 -9.90 5.51
CA LEU A 132 1.08 -10.49 4.24
C LEU A 132 0.60 -11.94 4.40
N ALA A 133 1.31 -12.72 5.23
CA ALA A 133 1.01 -14.12 5.47
C ALA A 133 0.16 -14.36 6.73
N MET A 134 0.41 -13.61 7.81
CA MET A 134 -0.22 -13.72 9.14
C MET A 134 -0.10 -15.12 9.75
N GLU A 135 0.96 -15.86 9.39
CA GLU A 135 1.23 -17.21 9.90
C GLU A 135 1.47 -17.18 11.40
N GLY A 136 0.80 -18.08 12.13
CA GLY A 136 0.88 -18.17 13.59
C GLY A 136 0.19 -17.02 14.33
N GLY A 137 -0.48 -16.11 13.61
CA GLY A 137 -1.27 -15.02 14.15
C GLY A 137 -2.76 -15.35 14.31
N PRO A 138 -3.58 -14.35 14.66
CA PRO A 138 -5.04 -14.47 14.70
C PRO A 138 -5.61 -14.58 13.28
N ALA A 139 -6.89 -14.94 13.18
CA ALA A 139 -7.56 -14.89 11.88
C ALA A 139 -7.53 -13.46 11.30
N PRO A 140 -7.34 -13.30 9.98
CA PRO A 140 -7.23 -11.98 9.36
C PRO A 140 -8.40 -11.03 9.70
N CYS A 141 -9.63 -11.55 9.81
CA CYS A 141 -10.80 -10.76 10.19
C CYS A 141 -10.85 -10.39 11.69
N GLU A 142 -10.12 -11.11 12.55
CA GLU A 142 -9.97 -10.75 13.96
C GLU A 142 -8.90 -9.67 14.15
N TRP A 143 -7.81 -9.75 13.38
CA TRP A 143 -6.76 -8.75 13.39
C TRP A 143 -7.21 -7.42 12.77
N GLN A 144 -7.86 -7.51 11.61
CA GLN A 144 -8.43 -6.39 10.87
C GLN A 144 -9.97 -6.51 10.89
N PRO A 145 -10.67 -5.88 11.86
CA PRO A 145 -12.10 -6.08 12.03
C PRO A 145 -12.99 -5.20 11.15
N VAL A 146 -12.41 -4.19 10.47
CA VAL A 146 -13.19 -3.27 9.62
C VAL A 146 -13.76 -4.02 8.41
N PRO A 147 -15.07 -3.96 8.13
CA PRO A 147 -15.64 -4.57 6.94
C PRO A 147 -15.04 -4.01 5.65
N THR A 148 -14.66 -4.89 4.72
CA THR A 148 -14.17 -4.50 3.40
C THR A 148 -15.31 -3.97 2.51
N TYR A 149 -14.98 -3.26 1.44
CA TYR A 149 -15.95 -2.92 0.41
C TYR A 149 -16.61 -4.16 -0.19
N PHE A 150 -15.84 -5.22 -0.37
CA PHE A 150 -16.35 -6.47 -0.95
C PHE A 150 -17.33 -7.21 -0.03
N GLU A 151 -17.13 -7.16 1.30
CA GLU A 151 -18.13 -7.66 2.26
C GLU A 151 -19.40 -6.81 2.25
N ARG A 152 -19.26 -5.49 2.19
CA ARG A 152 -20.41 -4.57 2.11
C ARG A 152 -21.22 -4.81 0.84
N LEU A 153 -20.54 -5.01 -0.31
CA LEU A 153 -21.17 -5.36 -1.58
C LEU A 153 -21.87 -6.73 -1.52
N ALA A 154 -21.20 -7.75 -0.98
CA ALA A 154 -21.78 -9.08 -0.83
C ALA A 154 -23.04 -9.07 0.08
N ALA A 155 -23.03 -8.27 1.16
CA ALA A 155 -24.19 -8.08 2.03
C ALA A 155 -25.39 -7.38 1.32
N ALA A 156 -25.14 -6.69 0.21
CA ALA A 156 -26.14 -6.07 -0.65
C ALA A 156 -26.42 -6.87 -1.93
N ASP A 157 -26.05 -8.16 -1.98
CA ASP A 157 -26.21 -9.05 -3.13
C ASP A 157 -25.49 -8.56 -4.42
N VAL A 158 -24.45 -7.76 -4.27
CA VAL A 158 -23.62 -7.27 -5.39
C VAL A 158 -22.36 -8.12 -5.52
N ALA A 159 -22.26 -8.86 -6.62
CA ALA A 159 -21.13 -9.75 -6.86
C ALA A 159 -19.84 -8.96 -7.15
N SER A 160 -18.73 -9.47 -6.63
CA SER A 160 -17.39 -8.96 -6.91
C SER A 160 -16.37 -10.08 -7.12
N ALA A 161 -15.33 -9.82 -7.90
CA ALA A 161 -14.27 -10.78 -8.19
C ALA A 161 -12.89 -10.14 -8.00
N VAL A 162 -11.96 -10.92 -7.42
CA VAL A 162 -10.54 -10.60 -7.29
C VAL A 162 -9.74 -11.51 -8.20
N VAL A 163 -9.07 -10.94 -9.19
CA VAL A 163 -8.21 -11.65 -10.15
C VAL A 163 -6.76 -11.46 -9.72
N SER A 164 -6.14 -12.52 -9.23
CA SER A 164 -4.75 -12.52 -8.77
C SER A 164 -4.17 -13.95 -8.77
N PRO A 165 -2.86 -14.14 -8.56
CA PRO A 165 -2.26 -15.48 -8.46
C PRO A 165 -2.93 -16.38 -7.41
N ALA A 166 -2.99 -17.68 -7.69
CA ALA A 166 -3.62 -18.67 -6.82
C ALA A 166 -3.01 -18.68 -5.41
N ARG A 167 -1.70 -18.41 -5.27
CA ARG A 167 -1.00 -18.35 -3.99
C ARG A 167 -1.52 -17.28 -3.04
N PHE A 168 -2.24 -16.28 -3.53
CA PHE A 168 -2.81 -15.22 -2.70
C PHE A 168 -4.21 -15.58 -2.18
N ALA A 169 -4.84 -16.62 -2.72
CA ALA A 169 -6.11 -17.11 -2.20
C ALA A 169 -5.97 -17.52 -0.73
N GLY A 170 -6.70 -16.86 0.16
CA GLY A 170 -6.67 -17.18 1.58
C GLY A 170 -5.39 -16.75 2.32
N SER A 171 -4.50 -15.96 1.70
CA SER A 171 -3.39 -15.33 2.42
C SER A 171 -3.89 -14.37 3.49
N GLY A 172 -3.04 -14.05 4.48
CA GLY A 172 -3.37 -13.12 5.55
C GLY A 172 -3.87 -11.79 5.00
N LEU A 173 -3.12 -11.19 4.07
CA LEU A 173 -3.51 -9.91 3.46
C LEU A 173 -4.82 -10.01 2.66
N THR A 174 -5.02 -11.06 1.86
CA THR A 174 -6.28 -11.23 1.11
C THR A 174 -7.47 -11.37 2.07
N GLY A 175 -7.30 -12.11 3.15
CA GLY A 175 -8.31 -12.24 4.21
C GLY A 175 -8.55 -10.96 5.00
N ALA A 176 -7.57 -10.08 5.13
CA ALA A 176 -7.71 -8.78 5.78
C ALA A 176 -8.35 -7.72 4.87
N ALA A 177 -7.91 -7.64 3.61
CA ALA A 177 -8.17 -6.51 2.72
C ALA A 177 -9.29 -6.76 1.70
N LEU A 178 -9.46 -8.01 1.23
CA LEU A 178 -10.27 -8.33 0.04
C LEU A 178 -11.34 -9.39 0.32
N ARG A 179 -11.57 -9.76 1.58
CA ARG A 179 -12.61 -10.73 1.97
C ARG A 179 -14.00 -10.26 1.53
N GLY A 180 -14.85 -11.19 1.14
CA GLY A 180 -16.16 -10.92 0.54
C GLY A 180 -16.20 -11.04 -0.98
N ALA A 181 -15.09 -10.84 -1.66
CA ALA A 181 -14.97 -11.05 -3.10
C ALA A 181 -14.67 -12.52 -3.44
N ARG A 182 -15.15 -12.98 -4.59
CA ARG A 182 -14.78 -14.29 -5.13
C ARG A 182 -13.38 -14.23 -5.76
N HIS A 183 -12.45 -15.07 -5.31
CA HIS A 183 -11.13 -15.16 -5.89
C HIS A 183 -11.16 -15.92 -7.23
N VAL A 184 -10.52 -15.35 -8.24
CA VAL A 184 -10.36 -15.90 -9.59
C VAL A 184 -8.87 -16.06 -9.85
N PRO A 185 -8.30 -17.26 -9.73
CA PRO A 185 -6.88 -17.49 -9.89
C PRO A 185 -6.41 -17.28 -11.32
N ALA A 186 -5.32 -16.56 -11.50
CA ALA A 186 -4.66 -16.34 -12.77
C ALA A 186 -3.19 -15.96 -12.53
N GLU A 187 -2.25 -16.68 -13.12
CA GLU A 187 -0.82 -16.56 -12.80
C GLU A 187 -0.13 -15.47 -13.62
N THR A 188 -0.27 -15.55 -14.94
CA THR A 188 0.38 -14.61 -15.86
C THR A 188 -0.48 -13.38 -16.11
N LEU A 189 0.13 -12.29 -16.62
CA LEU A 189 -0.63 -11.10 -17.02
C LEU A 189 -1.70 -11.43 -18.06
N ASP A 190 -1.37 -12.27 -19.02
CA ASP A 190 -2.29 -12.72 -20.07
C ASP A 190 -3.50 -13.44 -19.51
N GLU A 191 -3.28 -14.32 -18.54
CA GLU A 191 -4.35 -15.02 -17.84
C GLU A 191 -5.20 -14.06 -17.00
N ARG A 192 -4.57 -13.11 -16.28
CA ARG A 192 -5.29 -12.10 -15.46
C ARG A 192 -6.15 -11.19 -16.33
N VAL A 193 -5.61 -10.68 -17.44
CA VAL A 193 -6.38 -9.89 -18.41
C VAL A 193 -7.56 -10.70 -18.96
N SER A 194 -7.31 -11.95 -19.36
CA SER A 194 -8.35 -12.83 -19.88
C SER A 194 -9.42 -13.16 -18.82
N ALA A 195 -9.02 -13.38 -17.56
CA ALA A 195 -9.92 -13.64 -16.45
C ALA A 195 -10.79 -12.42 -16.14
N ALA A 196 -10.20 -11.23 -16.02
CA ALA A 196 -10.94 -9.99 -15.79
C ALA A 196 -11.98 -9.74 -16.90
N LEU A 197 -11.59 -9.92 -18.16
CA LEU A 197 -12.51 -9.77 -19.29
C LEU A 197 -13.65 -10.83 -19.28
N ARG A 198 -13.38 -12.06 -18.86
CA ARG A 198 -14.43 -13.08 -18.70
C ARG A 198 -15.43 -12.68 -17.62
N GLU A 199 -14.95 -12.20 -16.47
CA GLU A 199 -15.80 -11.72 -15.37
C GLU A 199 -16.69 -10.55 -15.82
N LEU A 200 -16.11 -9.56 -16.48
CA LEU A 200 -16.86 -8.41 -17.00
C LEU A 200 -17.92 -8.85 -18.02
N ARG A 201 -17.60 -9.76 -18.94
CA ARG A 201 -18.55 -10.29 -19.92
C ARG A 201 -19.63 -11.17 -19.29
N ALA A 202 -19.35 -11.80 -18.16
CA ALA A 202 -20.34 -12.54 -17.37
C ALA A 202 -21.27 -11.62 -16.57
N GLY A 203 -21.03 -10.30 -16.57
CA GLY A 203 -21.84 -9.32 -15.87
C GLY A 203 -21.43 -9.07 -14.43
N THR A 204 -20.24 -9.51 -13.97
CA THR A 204 -19.73 -9.21 -12.61
C THR A 204 -19.61 -7.69 -12.42
N PRO A 205 -20.35 -7.07 -11.48
CA PRO A 205 -20.41 -5.62 -11.34
C PRO A 205 -19.08 -4.98 -10.98
N VAL A 206 -18.28 -5.63 -10.10
CA VAL A 206 -16.99 -5.11 -9.62
C VAL A 206 -15.91 -6.16 -9.78
N VAL A 207 -14.88 -5.83 -10.55
CA VAL A 207 -13.71 -6.70 -10.78
C VAL A 207 -12.46 -5.96 -10.32
N TYR A 208 -11.67 -6.60 -9.46
CA TYR A 208 -10.34 -6.15 -9.06
C TYR A 208 -9.28 -7.03 -9.73
N LEU A 209 -8.32 -6.40 -10.39
CA LEU A 209 -7.15 -7.04 -10.99
C LEU A 209 -5.88 -6.53 -10.31
N TYR A 210 -5.08 -7.46 -9.80
CA TYR A 210 -3.83 -7.17 -9.11
C TYR A 210 -2.61 -7.60 -9.93
N TRP A 211 -1.61 -6.72 -10.01
CA TRP A 211 -0.33 -6.95 -10.67
C TRP A 211 0.84 -6.64 -9.72
N SER A 212 1.63 -7.64 -9.35
CA SER A 212 2.69 -7.57 -8.33
C SER A 212 4.12 -7.61 -8.88
N GLU A 213 4.29 -7.88 -10.16
CA GLU A 213 5.59 -8.25 -10.72
C GLU A 213 6.57 -7.07 -10.83
N ILE A 214 6.04 -5.83 -10.93
CA ILE A 214 6.88 -4.61 -10.96
C ILE A 214 7.53 -4.41 -9.59
N ASP A 215 6.76 -4.51 -8.51
CA ASP A 215 7.28 -4.44 -7.14
C ASP A 215 8.29 -5.55 -6.87
N HIS A 216 7.94 -6.79 -7.22
CA HIS A 216 8.83 -7.94 -7.06
C HIS A 216 10.16 -7.78 -7.81
N ALA A 217 10.13 -7.26 -9.04
CA ALA A 217 11.33 -6.97 -9.82
C ALA A 217 12.16 -5.84 -9.18
N GLY A 218 11.49 -4.83 -8.61
CA GLY A 218 12.11 -3.75 -7.85
C GLY A 218 12.85 -4.26 -6.63
N HIS A 219 12.21 -5.10 -5.82
CA HIS A 219 12.85 -5.75 -4.67
C HIS A 219 14.03 -6.64 -5.06
N GLY A 220 13.91 -7.37 -6.17
CA GLY A 220 14.94 -8.31 -6.60
C GLY A 220 16.15 -7.68 -7.30
N SER A 221 15.93 -6.61 -8.10
CA SER A 221 16.94 -6.08 -9.02
C SER A 221 17.08 -4.55 -8.94
N GLY A 222 16.18 -3.87 -8.25
CA GLY A 222 16.11 -2.42 -8.17
C GLY A 222 15.25 -1.79 -9.28
N VAL A 223 14.69 -0.63 -8.96
CA VAL A 223 13.95 0.23 -9.89
C VAL A 223 14.88 0.65 -11.03
N GLY A 224 14.40 0.59 -12.27
CA GLY A 224 15.15 0.95 -13.47
C GLY A 224 16.12 -0.11 -13.96
N SER A 225 16.21 -1.28 -13.29
CA SER A 225 16.95 -2.43 -13.83
C SER A 225 16.28 -3.01 -15.08
N ASP A 226 17.03 -3.75 -15.89
CA ASP A 226 16.49 -4.40 -17.09
C ASP A 226 15.28 -5.30 -16.77
N SER A 227 15.33 -6.02 -15.63
CA SER A 227 14.21 -6.86 -15.17
C SER A 227 13.00 -6.01 -14.79
N TRP A 228 13.18 -4.90 -14.09
CA TRP A 228 12.09 -3.99 -13.69
C TRP A 228 11.45 -3.34 -14.93
N ILE A 229 12.27 -2.85 -15.86
CA ILE A 229 11.80 -2.25 -17.13
C ILE A 229 11.02 -3.27 -17.94
N ALA A 230 11.51 -4.52 -18.06
CA ALA A 230 10.81 -5.57 -18.80
C ALA A 230 9.41 -5.86 -18.21
N ASN A 231 9.29 -5.89 -16.86
CA ASN A 231 7.98 -6.05 -16.20
C ASN A 231 7.06 -4.86 -16.40
N LEU A 232 7.60 -3.64 -16.44
CA LEU A 232 6.83 -2.42 -16.74
C LEU A 232 6.31 -2.44 -18.18
N GLU A 233 7.14 -2.81 -19.15
CA GLU A 233 6.76 -2.93 -20.57
C GLU A 233 5.73 -4.06 -20.80
N GLU A 234 5.89 -5.19 -20.12
CA GLU A 234 4.92 -6.29 -20.15
C GLU A 234 3.56 -5.83 -19.62
N PHE A 235 3.55 -5.12 -18.48
CA PHE A 235 2.33 -4.54 -17.91
C PHE A 235 1.64 -3.59 -18.89
N ASP A 236 2.37 -2.62 -19.48
CA ASP A 236 1.80 -1.65 -20.43
C ASP A 236 1.21 -2.34 -21.67
N ALA A 237 1.88 -3.39 -22.18
CA ALA A 237 1.38 -4.18 -23.31
C ALA A 237 0.09 -4.95 -22.93
N GLY A 238 0.03 -5.52 -21.74
CA GLY A 238 -1.16 -6.18 -21.21
C GLY A 238 -2.33 -5.21 -21.00
N LEU A 239 -2.04 -4.02 -20.47
CA LEU A 239 -3.00 -2.94 -20.31
C LEU A 239 -3.58 -2.52 -21.68
N ALA A 240 -2.73 -2.35 -22.68
CA ALA A 240 -3.19 -2.04 -24.04
C ALA A 240 -4.14 -3.11 -24.60
N ARG A 241 -3.87 -4.39 -24.35
CA ARG A 241 -4.73 -5.49 -24.78
C ARG A 241 -6.05 -5.49 -24.01
N LEU A 242 -6.02 -5.28 -22.69
CA LEU A 242 -7.19 -5.17 -21.83
C LEU A 242 -8.12 -4.07 -22.34
N LEU A 243 -7.60 -2.85 -22.54
CA LEU A 243 -8.39 -1.69 -22.96
C LEU A 243 -9.06 -1.89 -24.33
N ARG A 244 -8.38 -2.53 -25.28
CA ARG A 244 -9.00 -2.85 -26.60
C ARG A 244 -10.12 -3.87 -26.54
N SER A 245 -10.22 -4.64 -25.47
CA SER A 245 -11.13 -5.78 -25.34
C SER A 245 -12.23 -5.57 -24.30
N LEU A 246 -12.25 -4.39 -23.64
CA LEU A 246 -13.25 -4.05 -22.63
C LEU A 246 -14.65 -4.03 -23.23
N PRO A 247 -15.66 -4.56 -22.53
CA PRO A 247 -17.06 -4.32 -22.86
C PRO A 247 -17.42 -2.84 -22.75
N ALA A 248 -18.41 -2.41 -23.48
CA ALA A 248 -18.95 -1.05 -23.37
C ALA A 248 -19.55 -0.81 -21.97
N GLY A 249 -19.39 0.38 -21.43
CA GLY A 249 -19.95 0.77 -20.14
C GLY A 249 -19.17 0.28 -18.91
N VAL A 250 -17.95 -0.21 -19.09
CA VAL A 250 -17.04 -0.52 -17.98
C VAL A 250 -16.24 0.73 -17.60
N ARG A 251 -16.33 1.18 -16.36
CA ARG A 251 -15.39 2.14 -15.78
C ARG A 251 -14.11 1.40 -15.40
N THR A 252 -12.98 1.83 -15.94
CA THR A 252 -11.67 1.26 -15.60
C THR A 252 -10.82 2.29 -14.87
N VAL A 253 -10.42 1.96 -13.66
CA VAL A 253 -9.57 2.81 -12.82
C VAL A 253 -8.30 2.03 -12.49
N MET A 254 -7.15 2.62 -12.81
CA MET A 254 -5.84 2.09 -12.43
C MET A 254 -5.24 2.94 -11.31
N THR A 255 -4.64 2.28 -10.33
CA THR A 255 -3.85 2.89 -9.25
C THR A 255 -2.68 2.00 -8.86
N ALA A 256 -1.86 2.47 -7.93
CA ALA A 256 -0.84 1.69 -7.22
C ALA A 256 -1.11 1.74 -5.72
N ASP A 257 -0.47 0.88 -4.96
CA ASP A 257 -0.51 0.91 -3.49
C ASP A 257 0.57 1.84 -2.92
N HIS A 258 1.76 1.89 -3.52
CA HIS A 258 2.88 2.78 -3.20
C HIS A 258 3.82 2.91 -4.40
N GLY A 259 4.84 3.75 -4.25
CA GLY A 259 5.99 3.73 -5.13
C GLY A 259 7.19 3.02 -4.48
N MET A 260 8.38 3.14 -5.06
CA MET A 260 9.57 2.43 -4.63
C MET A 260 10.82 3.27 -4.88
N ILE A 261 11.83 3.11 -4.01
CA ILE A 261 13.15 3.71 -4.18
C ILE A 261 14.25 2.66 -4.18
N ASN A 262 15.37 2.95 -4.82
CA ASN A 262 16.60 2.18 -4.63
C ASN A 262 17.36 2.69 -3.42
N VAL A 263 17.61 1.82 -2.44
CA VAL A 263 18.42 2.17 -1.26
C VAL A 263 19.91 2.24 -1.60
N ASP A 264 20.63 3.03 -0.82
CA ASP A 264 22.07 3.04 -0.78
C ASP A 264 22.54 2.17 0.41
N ALA A 265 23.15 1.04 0.11
CA ALA A 265 23.60 0.09 1.13
C ALA A 265 24.54 0.72 2.17
N SER A 266 25.28 1.79 1.80
CA SER A 266 26.14 2.52 2.74
C SER A 266 25.38 3.38 3.75
N GLN A 267 24.07 3.62 3.51
CA GLN A 267 23.17 4.39 4.37
C GLN A 267 22.21 3.49 5.17
N ILE A 268 22.37 2.17 5.09
CA ILE A 268 21.61 1.22 5.92
C ILE A 268 22.25 1.12 7.29
N VAL A 269 21.45 1.36 8.32
CA VAL A 269 21.86 1.23 9.73
C VAL A 269 21.31 -0.08 10.28
N ASP A 270 22.19 -0.96 10.76
CA ASP A 270 21.79 -2.21 11.38
C ASP A 270 21.77 -2.09 12.91
N VAL A 271 20.59 -2.28 13.49
CA VAL A 271 20.36 -2.25 14.95
C VAL A 271 21.23 -3.30 15.66
N ALA A 272 21.41 -4.50 15.07
CA ALA A 272 22.21 -5.56 15.67
C ALA A 272 23.67 -5.14 15.87
N SER A 273 24.24 -4.39 14.93
CA SER A 273 25.62 -3.94 14.94
C SER A 273 25.83 -2.58 15.61
N THR A 274 24.72 -1.88 16.00
CA THR A 274 24.74 -0.54 16.60
C THR A 274 24.29 -0.60 18.06
N PRO A 275 25.20 -0.74 19.06
CA PRO A 275 24.84 -0.93 20.46
C PRO A 275 23.86 0.11 21.00
N ALA A 276 24.02 1.37 20.63
CA ALA A 276 23.17 2.48 21.07
C ALA A 276 21.69 2.31 20.59
N LEU A 277 21.47 1.72 19.42
CA LEU A 277 20.10 1.43 18.93
C LEU A 277 19.52 0.15 19.55
N ARG A 278 20.37 -0.75 20.04
CA ARG A 278 19.94 -2.05 20.60
C ARG A 278 19.58 -1.98 22.07
N GLU A 279 20.27 -1.13 22.84
CA GLU A 279 20.11 -1.08 24.29
C GLU A 279 18.71 -0.64 24.70
N GLY A 280 18.03 -1.46 25.54
CA GLY A 280 16.66 -1.21 26.01
C GLY A 280 15.57 -1.41 24.96
N VAL A 281 15.91 -1.98 23.80
CA VAL A 281 14.96 -2.33 22.75
C VAL A 281 14.57 -3.79 22.87
N ARG A 282 13.30 -4.06 23.07
CA ARG A 282 12.72 -5.39 23.20
C ARG A 282 12.48 -6.06 21.85
N ILE A 283 11.81 -5.35 20.92
CA ILE A 283 11.49 -5.85 19.58
C ILE A 283 11.63 -4.70 18.57
N VAL A 284 12.16 -5.02 17.40
CA VAL A 284 12.12 -4.20 16.19
C VAL A 284 11.29 -4.94 15.15
N ALA A 285 10.25 -4.29 14.62
CA ALA A 285 9.38 -4.80 13.57
C ALA A 285 9.23 -3.76 12.46
N GLY A 286 8.27 -3.94 11.55
CA GLY A 286 8.09 -3.07 10.39
C GLY A 286 8.87 -3.57 9.19
N GLU A 287 9.54 -2.68 8.52
CA GLU A 287 10.31 -2.90 7.29
C GLU A 287 11.47 -1.90 7.20
N THR A 288 12.40 -2.09 6.26
CA THR A 288 13.63 -1.28 6.15
C THR A 288 13.38 0.23 6.14
N ARG A 289 12.25 0.68 5.60
CA ARG A 289 11.93 2.11 5.46
C ARG A 289 10.99 2.64 6.54
N ALA A 290 10.24 1.76 7.22
CA ALA A 290 9.29 2.10 8.28
C ALA A 290 9.42 1.10 9.43
N VAL A 291 10.15 1.49 10.46
CA VAL A 291 10.55 0.60 11.54
C VAL A 291 9.74 0.88 12.80
N HIS A 292 9.15 -0.16 13.35
CA HIS A 292 8.43 -0.16 14.62
C HIS A 292 9.40 -0.48 15.75
N VAL A 293 9.45 0.35 16.76
CA VAL A 293 10.34 0.12 17.92
C VAL A 293 9.52 -0.08 19.18
N HIS A 294 9.77 -1.20 19.84
CA HIS A 294 9.21 -1.55 21.14
C HIS A 294 10.33 -1.58 22.16
N ALA A 295 10.34 -0.66 23.09
CA ALA A 295 11.30 -0.56 24.16
C ALA A 295 10.97 -1.53 25.32
N ASP A 296 11.94 -1.75 26.18
CA ASP A 296 11.70 -2.37 27.48
C ASP A 296 10.81 -1.47 28.34
N ALA A 297 10.04 -2.08 29.24
CA ALA A 297 9.08 -1.35 30.07
C ALA A 297 9.74 -0.18 30.82
N GLY A 298 9.20 1.02 30.65
CA GLY A 298 9.66 2.25 31.27
C GLY A 298 10.91 2.88 30.66
N ARG A 299 11.39 2.38 29.51
CA ARG A 299 12.59 2.93 28.84
C ARG A 299 12.30 3.63 27.50
N ALA A 300 11.03 3.78 27.14
CA ALA A 300 10.66 4.33 25.82
C ALA A 300 11.31 5.68 25.52
N ASP A 301 11.21 6.65 26.40
CA ASP A 301 11.78 8.01 26.22
C ASP A 301 13.30 7.99 26.06
N GLU A 302 13.99 7.16 26.86
CA GLU A 302 15.44 7.02 26.81
C GLU A 302 15.89 6.37 25.49
N VAL A 303 15.18 5.32 25.07
CA VAL A 303 15.46 4.62 23.80
C VAL A 303 15.19 5.54 22.63
N GLU A 304 14.06 6.24 22.62
CA GLU A 304 13.73 7.21 21.56
C GLU A 304 14.78 8.32 21.44
N ALA A 305 15.20 8.89 22.56
CA ALA A 305 16.23 9.93 22.57
C ALA A 305 17.56 9.45 21.94
N ARG A 306 17.99 8.22 22.26
CA ARG A 306 19.20 7.64 21.65
C ARG A 306 19.02 7.36 20.15
N TRP A 307 17.85 6.88 19.74
CA TRP A 307 17.56 6.67 18.32
C TRP A 307 17.58 7.99 17.55
N ARG A 308 17.04 9.07 18.12
CA ARG A 308 17.11 10.42 17.55
C ARG A 308 18.56 10.92 17.42
N ASP A 309 19.39 10.70 18.44
CA ASP A 309 20.79 11.10 18.43
C ASP A 309 21.59 10.32 17.37
N VAL A 310 21.42 9.01 17.29
CA VAL A 310 22.14 8.14 16.36
C VAL A 310 21.72 8.35 14.90
N LEU A 311 20.42 8.44 14.63
CA LEU A 311 19.90 8.53 13.26
C LEU A 311 19.91 9.99 12.74
N GLY A 312 19.81 10.98 13.62
CA GLY A 312 19.86 12.39 13.25
C GLY A 312 18.89 12.73 12.12
N GLU A 313 19.42 13.31 11.05
CA GLU A 313 18.63 13.69 9.88
C GLU A 313 18.33 12.54 8.90
N SER A 314 18.85 11.34 9.15
CA SER A 314 18.60 10.17 8.26
C SER A 314 17.22 9.56 8.44
N ALA A 315 16.46 9.95 9.46
CA ALA A 315 15.10 9.46 9.70
C ALA A 315 14.19 10.52 10.34
N TRP A 316 12.90 10.37 10.12
CA TRP A 316 11.87 10.97 10.94
C TRP A 316 11.49 9.97 12.03
N ILE A 317 11.43 10.43 13.29
CA ILE A 317 10.99 9.60 14.42
C ILE A 317 9.71 10.20 14.98
N VAL A 318 8.65 9.40 15.04
CA VAL A 318 7.30 9.79 15.41
C VAL A 318 6.83 8.93 16.58
N SER A 319 6.34 9.56 17.64
CA SER A 319 5.89 8.90 18.88
C SER A 319 4.59 9.48 19.41
N GLY A 320 3.93 8.79 20.32
CA GLY A 320 2.72 9.24 20.98
C GLY A 320 1.56 9.57 20.02
N GLU A 321 0.85 10.66 20.27
CA GLU A 321 -0.31 11.09 19.46
C GLU A 321 0.05 11.39 18.00
N ALA A 322 1.30 11.73 17.72
CA ALA A 322 1.77 11.98 16.36
C ALA A 322 1.70 10.72 15.47
N ILE A 323 1.82 9.50 16.04
CA ILE A 323 1.61 8.26 15.29
C ILE A 323 0.16 8.21 14.80
N SER A 324 -0.83 8.41 15.68
CA SER A 324 -2.25 8.40 15.30
C SER A 324 -2.59 9.51 14.30
N ALA A 325 -1.98 10.69 14.42
CA ALA A 325 -2.15 11.75 13.43
C ALA A 325 -1.63 11.33 12.04
N LEU A 326 -0.54 10.55 12.02
CA LEU A 326 0.12 10.09 10.78
C LEU A 326 -0.61 8.92 10.13
N ILE A 327 -1.05 7.90 10.90
CA ILE A 327 -1.65 6.67 10.36
C ILE A 327 -3.19 6.65 10.42
N GLY A 328 -3.83 7.64 11.03
CA GLY A 328 -5.27 7.67 11.32
C GLY A 328 -5.59 7.19 12.74
N ALA A 329 -6.80 7.52 13.20
CA ALA A 329 -7.30 7.10 14.50
C ALA A 329 -7.54 5.56 14.53
N GLY A 330 -7.46 4.98 15.73
CA GLY A 330 -7.70 3.56 15.98
C GLY A 330 -6.57 2.91 16.80
N ASP A 331 -6.64 1.60 16.94
CA ASP A 331 -5.71 0.82 17.78
C ASP A 331 -4.35 0.57 17.10
N GLY A 332 -4.21 0.86 15.81
CA GLY A 332 -2.98 0.64 15.05
C GLY A 332 -1.75 1.34 15.61
N ALA A 333 -1.92 2.48 16.30
CA ALA A 333 -0.80 3.15 16.98
C ALA A 333 -0.18 2.28 18.08
N ALA A 334 -1.00 1.53 18.83
CA ALA A 334 -0.51 0.59 19.84
C ALA A 334 0.20 -0.62 19.21
N VAL A 335 -0.16 -1.01 17.99
CA VAL A 335 0.52 -2.08 17.23
C VAL A 335 1.92 -1.63 16.80
N ILE A 336 2.10 -0.36 16.41
CA ILE A 336 3.42 0.21 16.07
C ILE A 336 4.37 0.18 17.27
N GLY A 337 3.85 0.35 18.49
CA GLY A 337 4.66 0.33 19.71
C GLY A 337 5.00 1.74 20.21
N ASP A 338 6.21 1.90 20.76
CA ASP A 338 6.60 3.14 21.44
C ASP A 338 6.89 4.28 20.46
N PHE A 339 7.53 3.99 19.33
CA PHE A 339 7.76 4.97 18.26
C PHE A 339 7.97 4.33 16.90
N LEU A 340 7.69 5.12 15.85
CA LEU A 340 7.86 4.79 14.45
C LEU A 340 9.05 5.54 13.87
N VAL A 341 9.93 4.84 13.18
CA VAL A 341 11.10 5.40 12.49
C VAL A 341 10.89 5.29 10.99
N LEU A 342 10.88 6.41 10.30
CA LEU A 342 10.65 6.51 8.86
C LEU A 342 11.93 7.03 8.20
N ALA A 343 12.56 6.21 7.37
CA ALA A 343 13.85 6.52 6.79
C ALA A 343 13.76 7.65 5.76
N ARG A 344 14.72 8.58 5.77
CA ARG A 344 14.83 9.67 4.80
C ARG A 344 15.78 9.31 3.67
N GLY A 345 15.65 10.03 2.56
CA GLY A 345 16.51 9.85 1.40
C GLY A 345 16.53 8.39 0.93
N ARG A 346 17.72 7.86 0.69
CA ARG A 346 17.97 6.49 0.25
C ARG A 346 18.47 5.55 1.34
N GLY A 347 18.37 5.96 2.60
CA GLY A 347 18.75 5.16 3.77
C GLY A 347 17.70 4.16 4.20
N GLY A 348 17.99 3.42 5.27
CA GLY A 348 17.09 2.48 5.91
C GLY A 348 17.63 2.03 7.26
N VAL A 349 16.75 1.38 8.04
CA VAL A 349 17.13 0.76 9.31
C VAL A 349 16.67 -0.70 9.26
N VAL A 350 17.56 -1.60 9.60
CA VAL A 350 17.33 -3.05 9.63
C VAL A 350 17.72 -3.64 10.98
N ASP A 351 17.25 -4.83 11.27
CA ASP A 351 17.71 -5.61 12.40
C ASP A 351 18.09 -7.01 11.94
N SER A 352 19.38 -7.24 11.72
CA SER A 352 19.91 -8.52 11.23
C SER A 352 19.73 -9.69 12.20
N ARG A 353 19.22 -9.46 13.43
CA ARG A 353 18.83 -10.52 14.36
C ARG A 353 17.50 -11.17 13.98
N THR A 354 16.63 -10.45 13.30
CA THR A 354 15.24 -10.88 12.98
C THR A 354 14.95 -10.91 11.50
N GLN A 355 15.63 -10.08 10.69
CA GLN A 355 15.47 -10.04 9.24
C GLN A 355 16.47 -10.95 8.53
N SER A 356 16.03 -11.62 7.47
CA SER A 356 16.92 -12.44 6.65
C SER A 356 17.92 -11.60 5.87
N ALA A 357 19.09 -12.18 5.57
CA ALA A 357 20.09 -11.50 4.74
C ALA A 357 19.55 -11.11 3.34
N SER A 358 18.65 -11.91 2.78
CA SER A 358 18.00 -11.60 1.49
C SER A 358 17.06 -10.39 1.60
N ALA A 359 16.30 -10.26 2.68
CA ALA A 359 15.44 -9.10 2.92
C ALA A 359 16.27 -7.82 3.11
N ILE A 360 17.36 -7.89 3.84
CA ILE A 360 18.28 -6.75 4.06
C ILE A 360 18.97 -6.31 2.76
N ALA A 361 19.26 -7.25 1.87
CA ALA A 361 19.98 -7.00 0.62
C ALA A 361 19.10 -6.53 -0.54
N MET A 362 17.80 -6.34 -0.34
CA MET A 362 16.90 -5.83 -1.38
C MET A 362 17.33 -4.44 -1.87
N PRO A 363 17.59 -4.25 -3.17
CA PRO A 363 18.00 -2.96 -3.70
C PRO A 363 16.86 -1.95 -3.78
N GLY A 364 15.65 -2.39 -4.12
CA GLY A 364 14.44 -1.58 -4.14
C GLY A 364 13.59 -1.83 -2.90
N VAL A 365 13.12 -0.77 -2.25
CA VAL A 365 12.30 -0.84 -1.04
C VAL A 365 11.35 0.37 -0.96
N HIS A 366 10.40 0.32 -0.04
CA HIS A 366 9.38 1.32 0.20
C HIS A 366 8.96 1.31 1.67
N GLY A 367 8.05 2.19 2.08
CA GLY A 367 7.49 2.22 3.45
C GLY A 367 7.49 3.61 4.07
N SER A 368 8.32 4.55 3.56
CA SER A 368 8.54 5.85 4.19
C SER A 368 7.75 7.00 3.53
N LEU A 369 8.21 8.24 3.78
CA LEU A 369 7.47 9.46 3.45
C LEU A 369 8.11 10.26 2.29
N THR A 370 8.95 9.65 1.47
CA THR A 370 9.44 10.35 0.27
C THR A 370 8.31 10.46 -0.77
N SER A 371 8.36 11.48 -1.62
CA SER A 371 7.36 11.67 -2.67
C SER A 371 7.27 10.45 -3.61
N THR A 372 8.41 9.84 -3.90
CA THR A 372 8.49 8.65 -4.76
C THR A 372 7.79 7.44 -4.14
N GLU A 373 7.79 7.31 -2.80
CA GLU A 373 7.09 6.23 -2.09
C GLU A 373 5.60 6.55 -1.86
N MET A 374 5.29 7.82 -1.54
CA MET A 374 3.95 8.25 -1.10
C MET A 374 3.00 8.57 -2.24
N ARG A 375 3.50 9.08 -3.37
CA ARG A 375 2.64 9.48 -4.49
C ARG A 375 2.32 8.31 -5.39
N ILE A 376 1.02 8.08 -5.57
CA ILE A 376 0.48 7.02 -6.42
C ILE A 376 -0.39 7.61 -7.52
N PRO A 377 -0.48 6.92 -8.68
CA PRO A 377 -1.34 7.36 -9.77
C PRO A 377 -2.80 7.02 -9.52
N VAL A 378 -3.72 7.85 -10.00
CA VAL A 378 -5.07 7.44 -10.37
C VAL A 378 -5.29 7.78 -11.83
N VAL A 379 -5.62 6.78 -12.62
CA VAL A 379 -5.86 6.92 -14.08
C VAL A 379 -7.24 6.37 -14.39
N VAL A 380 -8.13 7.21 -14.90
CA VAL A 380 -9.43 6.79 -15.39
C VAL A 380 -9.25 6.48 -16.89
N LEU A 381 -9.33 5.19 -17.24
CA LEU A 381 -8.95 4.67 -18.56
C LEU A 381 -10.15 4.49 -19.51
N SER A 382 -11.39 4.47 -18.99
CA SER A 382 -12.63 4.34 -19.74
C SER A 382 -13.84 4.81 -18.93
#